data_9041bec4cdddf03f2644b757eb550144
#
_entry.id   9041bec4cdddf03f2644b757eb550144
#
_cell.length_a   1.000
_cell.length_b   1.000
_cell.length_c   1.000
_cell.angle_alpha   90.00
_cell.angle_beta   90.00
_cell.angle_gamma   90.00
#
_symmetry.space_group_name_H-M   'P 1'
#
loop_
_entity.id
_entity.type
_entity.pdbx_description
1 polymer ?
#
loop_
_entity_poly.entity_id
_entity_poly.type
_entity_poly.pdbx_seq_one_letter_code
_entity_poly.pdbx_strand_id
1 'polypeptide(L)'
;MAGTRTWADGDVPSASDFNGYFRDQVVTICTSGTRPTTSQNGRLIFETDTNRYCRWSTALSAWVHILGGSVTWSNPMTGVTIGNGTWAGSYTRSGDLVIVSGKLTWGSTTSISGTIGLTLPISPTAGGALWCHARANYATGHSGTAVITSGSTTVADIVGPATVWNSTEPFSTWSTGYSITLHGSYFG
;
A
#
# COMPACT_ATOMS: atom_id res chain seq x y z
N MET A 1 -22.89 -21.43 8.45
CA MET A 1 -22.93 -21.50 6.97
C MET A 1 -24.35 -21.88 6.58
N ALA A 2 -25.06 -21.01 5.87
CA ALA A 2 -26.28 -21.44 5.19
C ALA A 2 -25.82 -22.43 4.11
N GLY A 3 -26.26 -23.70 4.22
CA GLY A 3 -25.92 -24.71 3.24
C GLY A 3 -26.54 -24.35 1.89
N THR A 4 -25.96 -24.86 0.81
CA THR A 4 -26.59 -24.79 -0.51
C THR A 4 -27.96 -25.43 -0.44
N ARG A 5 -29.02 -24.61 -0.58
CA ARG A 5 -30.38 -25.13 -0.69
C ARG A 5 -30.66 -25.51 -2.13
N THR A 6 -31.08 -26.76 -2.34
CA THR A 6 -31.59 -27.18 -3.65
C THR A 6 -33.08 -26.82 -3.74
N TRP A 7 -33.45 -26.07 -4.74
CA TRP A 7 -34.82 -25.69 -5.02
C TRP A 7 -35.46 -26.76 -5.90
N ALA A 8 -36.67 -27.19 -5.57
CA ALA A 8 -37.45 -28.07 -6.41
C ALA A 8 -38.44 -27.26 -7.26
N ASP A 9 -38.96 -27.87 -8.34
CA ASP A 9 -39.99 -27.26 -9.16
C ASP A 9 -41.23 -26.96 -8.33
N GLY A 10 -41.67 -25.68 -8.33
CA GLY A 10 -42.80 -25.20 -7.53
C GLY A 10 -42.45 -24.61 -6.15
N ASP A 11 -41.19 -24.62 -5.75
CA ASP A 11 -40.75 -23.95 -4.52
C ASP A 11 -40.93 -22.44 -4.65
N VAL A 12 -41.61 -21.83 -3.68
CA VAL A 12 -41.73 -20.39 -3.56
C VAL A 12 -40.76 -19.89 -2.47
N PRO A 13 -39.67 -19.18 -2.83
CA PRO A 13 -38.75 -18.65 -1.86
C PRO A 13 -39.45 -17.66 -0.92
N SER A 14 -39.21 -17.80 0.38
CA SER A 14 -39.63 -16.78 1.35
C SER A 14 -38.74 -15.53 1.26
N ALA A 15 -39.20 -14.41 1.81
CA ALA A 15 -38.36 -13.20 1.93
C ALA A 15 -37.05 -13.48 2.71
N SER A 16 -37.09 -14.41 3.67
CA SER A 16 -35.92 -14.87 4.42
C SER A 16 -34.93 -15.61 3.53
N ASP A 17 -35.44 -16.47 2.66
CA ASP A 17 -34.60 -17.20 1.69
C ASP A 17 -33.95 -16.25 0.69
N PHE A 18 -34.72 -15.27 0.15
CA PHE A 18 -34.18 -14.24 -0.73
C PHE A 18 -33.08 -13.43 -0.05
N ASN A 19 -33.30 -13.02 1.19
CA ASN A 19 -32.32 -12.27 1.96
C ASN A 19 -31.07 -13.09 2.32
N GLY A 20 -31.23 -14.38 2.65
CA GLY A 20 -30.10 -15.23 3.03
C GLY A 20 -29.30 -15.78 1.84
N TYR A 21 -29.97 -16.13 0.76
CA TYR A 21 -29.31 -16.80 -0.38
C TYR A 21 -28.90 -15.87 -1.53
N PHE A 22 -29.64 -14.79 -1.75
CA PHE A 22 -29.31 -13.86 -2.85
C PHE A 22 -28.60 -12.61 -2.37
N ARG A 23 -29.09 -11.94 -1.33
CA ARG A 23 -28.46 -10.70 -0.85
C ARG A 23 -27.05 -10.90 -0.34
N ASP A 24 -26.77 -12.03 0.31
CA ASP A 24 -25.45 -12.29 0.91
C ASP A 24 -24.44 -12.87 -0.09
N GLN A 25 -24.89 -13.22 -1.30
CA GLN A 25 -24.03 -13.69 -2.40
C GLN A 25 -23.73 -12.62 -3.44
N VAL A 26 -24.39 -11.46 -3.36
CA VAL A 26 -24.18 -10.34 -4.29
C VAL A 26 -23.19 -9.35 -3.71
N VAL A 27 -22.43 -8.70 -4.59
CA VAL A 27 -21.55 -7.59 -4.19
C VAL A 27 -22.41 -6.46 -3.59
N THR A 28 -22.20 -6.15 -2.33
CA THR A 28 -22.89 -5.04 -1.67
C THR A 28 -22.18 -3.73 -2.01
N ILE A 29 -22.93 -2.75 -2.51
CA ILE A 29 -22.41 -1.40 -2.75
C ILE A 29 -22.55 -0.58 -1.47
N CYS A 30 -21.45 0.01 -1.00
CA CYS A 30 -21.41 0.84 0.20
C CYS A 30 -20.29 1.89 0.11
N THR A 31 -20.12 2.69 1.15
CA THR A 31 -18.92 3.51 1.36
C THR A 31 -18.02 2.85 2.40
N SER A 32 -16.78 3.32 2.52
CA SER A 32 -15.85 2.85 3.55
C SER A 32 -16.38 3.05 4.98
N GLY A 33 -17.21 4.07 5.18
CA GLY A 33 -17.86 4.35 6.47
C GLY A 33 -19.16 3.58 6.73
N THR A 34 -19.75 2.96 5.70
CA THR A 34 -21.03 2.23 5.81
C THR A 34 -20.90 0.73 5.52
N ARG A 35 -19.72 0.18 5.74
CA ARG A 35 -19.44 -1.26 5.58
C ARG A 35 -20.37 -2.09 6.47
N PRO A 36 -20.86 -3.25 6.00
CA PRO A 36 -21.62 -4.15 6.84
C PRO A 36 -20.84 -4.55 8.10
N THR A 37 -21.49 -4.44 9.27
CA THR A 37 -20.86 -4.76 10.57
C THR A 37 -20.80 -6.27 10.83
N THR A 38 -21.78 -7.02 10.33
CA THR A 38 -21.79 -8.49 10.37
C THR A 38 -21.45 -9.02 8.99
N SER A 39 -20.33 -9.71 8.89
CA SER A 39 -19.84 -10.17 7.60
C SER A 39 -19.44 -11.63 7.64
N GLN A 40 -19.85 -12.37 6.63
CA GLN A 40 -19.44 -13.74 6.43
C GLN A 40 -18.12 -13.79 5.66
N ASN A 41 -17.30 -14.79 5.96
CA ASN A 41 -16.04 -14.98 5.26
C ASN A 41 -16.26 -15.07 3.74
N GLY A 42 -15.52 -14.29 3.00
CA GLY A 42 -15.63 -14.24 1.53
C GLY A 42 -16.68 -13.25 1.00
N ARG A 43 -17.51 -12.63 1.84
CA ARG A 43 -18.47 -11.61 1.39
C ARG A 43 -17.74 -10.49 0.66
N LEU A 44 -18.30 -10.07 -0.47
CA LEU A 44 -17.75 -9.02 -1.32
C LEU A 44 -18.54 -7.72 -1.15
N ILE A 45 -17.83 -6.60 -1.13
CA ILE A 45 -18.38 -5.26 -1.23
C ILE A 45 -17.64 -4.45 -2.30
N PHE A 46 -18.33 -3.48 -2.87
CA PHE A 46 -17.72 -2.42 -3.66
C PHE A 46 -17.90 -1.09 -2.94
N GLU A 47 -16.81 -0.41 -2.65
CA GLU A 47 -16.80 0.90 -1.99
C GLU A 47 -16.77 2.01 -3.04
N THR A 48 -17.80 2.84 -3.05
CA THR A 48 -17.96 3.91 -4.05
C THR A 48 -17.06 5.12 -3.79
N ASP A 49 -16.75 5.40 -2.54
CA ASP A 49 -15.89 6.50 -2.12
C ASP A 49 -14.39 6.22 -2.34
N THR A 50 -13.99 4.95 -2.26
CA THR A 50 -12.60 4.52 -2.44
C THR A 50 -12.37 3.82 -3.78
N ASN A 51 -13.44 3.54 -4.54
CA ASN A 51 -13.43 2.78 -5.79
C ASN A 51 -12.73 1.42 -5.67
N ARG A 52 -13.09 0.63 -4.64
CA ARG A 52 -12.41 -0.62 -4.29
C ARG A 52 -13.39 -1.77 -4.13
N TYR A 53 -12.92 -2.95 -4.54
CA TYR A 53 -13.52 -4.20 -4.12
C TYR A 53 -12.84 -4.72 -2.87
N CYS A 54 -13.64 -5.07 -1.86
CA CYS A 54 -13.14 -5.64 -0.62
C CYS A 54 -13.84 -6.98 -0.36
N ARG A 55 -13.09 -7.89 0.27
CA ARG A 55 -13.59 -9.17 0.79
C ARG A 55 -13.46 -9.19 2.30
N TRP A 56 -14.48 -9.68 2.99
CA TRP A 56 -14.34 -9.95 4.42
C TRP A 56 -13.43 -11.15 4.65
N SER A 57 -12.45 -10.99 5.51
CA SER A 57 -11.58 -12.07 6.00
C SER A 57 -11.87 -12.32 7.46
N THR A 58 -12.40 -13.49 7.78
CA THR A 58 -12.65 -13.90 9.18
C THR A 58 -11.32 -14.09 9.92
N ALA A 59 -10.29 -14.58 9.25
CA ALA A 59 -8.96 -14.78 9.83
C ALA A 59 -8.33 -13.46 10.29
N LEU A 60 -8.58 -12.37 9.56
CA LEU A 60 -8.07 -11.04 9.88
C LEU A 60 -9.10 -10.17 10.62
N SER A 61 -10.35 -10.65 10.76
CA SER A 61 -11.47 -9.86 11.29
C SER A 61 -11.59 -8.48 10.62
N ALA A 62 -11.32 -8.42 9.31
CA ALA A 62 -11.21 -7.17 8.56
C ALA A 62 -11.68 -7.29 7.10
N TRP A 63 -12.04 -6.15 6.52
CA TRP A 63 -12.23 -6.00 5.09
C TRP A 63 -10.88 -5.88 4.40
N VAL A 64 -10.56 -6.85 3.55
CA VAL A 64 -9.30 -6.92 2.77
C VAL A 64 -9.57 -6.45 1.35
N HIS A 65 -8.76 -5.54 0.86
CA HIS A 65 -8.84 -5.08 -0.53
C HIS A 65 -8.42 -6.22 -1.46
N ILE A 66 -9.25 -6.50 -2.46
CA ILE A 66 -8.94 -7.51 -3.48
C ILE A 66 -8.45 -6.82 -4.74
N LEU A 67 -9.09 -5.70 -5.09
CA LEU A 67 -8.83 -4.97 -6.30
C LEU A 67 -9.21 -3.51 -6.09
N GLY A 68 -8.44 -2.60 -6.64
CA GLY A 68 -8.83 -1.19 -6.74
C GLY A 68 -7.87 -0.20 -6.16
N GLY A 69 -8.33 1.00 -6.13
CA GLY A 69 -7.78 2.30 -5.85
C GLY A 69 -6.40 2.41 -5.19
N SER A 70 -5.64 3.34 -5.71
CA SER A 70 -4.40 3.81 -5.09
C SER A 70 -4.71 4.53 -3.78
N VAL A 71 -3.95 4.24 -2.74
CA VAL A 71 -4.00 4.92 -1.44
C VAL A 71 -2.81 5.85 -1.35
N THR A 72 -3.02 7.07 -0.88
CA THR A 72 -1.91 7.98 -0.61
C THR A 72 -0.98 7.36 0.43
N TRP A 73 0.31 7.32 0.11
CA TRP A 73 1.36 6.97 1.04
C TRP A 73 1.97 8.26 1.55
N SER A 74 1.64 8.62 2.78
CA SER A 74 2.19 9.81 3.43
C SER A 74 3.70 9.69 3.56
N ASN A 75 4.41 10.80 3.74
CA ASN A 75 5.87 10.82 3.76
C ASN A 75 6.47 9.64 4.54
N PRO A 76 7.12 8.69 3.86
CA PRO A 76 7.71 7.54 4.51
C PRO A 76 9.19 7.74 4.88
N MET A 77 9.83 8.81 4.41
CA MET A 77 11.27 8.97 4.49
C MET A 77 11.71 9.15 5.94
N THR A 78 12.67 8.34 6.37
CA THR A 78 13.37 8.46 7.65
C THR A 78 14.77 9.04 7.42
N GLY A 79 15.31 9.75 8.40
CA GLY A 79 16.58 10.46 8.26
C GLY A 79 16.52 11.69 7.35
N VAL A 80 15.34 12.07 6.86
CA VAL A 80 15.11 13.22 5.98
C VAL A 80 14.02 14.12 6.56
N THR A 81 14.33 15.39 6.71
CA THR A 81 13.34 16.44 6.97
C THR A 81 12.94 17.06 5.64
N ILE A 82 11.67 16.89 5.24
CA ILE A 82 11.21 17.32 3.91
C ILE A 82 11.26 18.84 3.75
N GLY A 83 10.96 19.60 4.81
CA GLY A 83 10.91 21.06 4.73
C GLY A 83 9.90 21.54 3.69
N ASN A 84 10.33 22.36 2.76
CA ASN A 84 9.53 22.81 1.61
C ASN A 84 9.70 21.91 0.36
N GLY A 85 10.34 20.76 0.49
CA GLY A 85 10.31 19.70 -0.52
C GLY A 85 8.91 19.10 -0.65
N THR A 86 8.73 18.21 -1.60
CA THR A 86 7.44 17.54 -1.83
C THR A 86 7.61 16.04 -1.87
N TRP A 87 6.68 15.34 -1.21
CA TRP A 87 6.51 13.90 -1.35
C TRP A 87 5.20 13.63 -2.10
N ALA A 88 5.28 12.80 -3.13
CA ALA A 88 4.13 12.26 -3.83
C ALA A 88 4.28 10.75 -3.88
N GLY A 89 3.45 10.04 -3.14
CA GLY A 89 3.53 8.59 -3.07
C GLY A 89 2.17 7.95 -2.88
N SER A 90 2.09 6.71 -3.36
CA SER A 90 0.90 5.90 -3.24
C SER A 90 1.25 4.42 -3.16
N TYR A 91 0.32 3.65 -2.65
CA TYR A 91 0.37 2.20 -2.72
C TYR A 91 -0.98 1.62 -3.12
N THR A 92 -0.93 0.42 -3.66
CA THR A 92 -2.11 -0.40 -3.95
C THR A 92 -1.88 -1.79 -3.37
N ARG A 93 -2.94 -2.41 -2.85
CA ARG A 93 -2.91 -3.77 -2.35
C ARG A 93 -3.83 -4.66 -3.18
N SER A 94 -3.34 -5.84 -3.57
CA SER A 94 -4.13 -6.89 -4.20
C SER A 94 -3.84 -8.21 -3.49
N GLY A 95 -4.77 -8.65 -2.65
CA GLY A 95 -4.51 -9.76 -1.71
C GLY A 95 -3.35 -9.41 -0.76
N ASP A 96 -2.31 -10.22 -0.80
CA ASP A 96 -1.10 -10.02 0.01
C ASP A 96 -0.01 -9.22 -0.72
N LEU A 97 -0.22 -8.92 -2.01
CA LEU A 97 0.74 -8.12 -2.78
C LEU A 97 0.50 -6.63 -2.55
N VAL A 98 1.52 -5.95 -2.08
CA VAL A 98 1.57 -4.48 -1.91
C VAL A 98 2.49 -3.92 -2.97
N ILE A 99 1.97 -3.02 -3.79
CA ILE A 99 2.72 -2.29 -4.82
C ILE A 99 2.86 -0.86 -4.35
N VAL A 100 4.06 -0.33 -4.31
CA VAL A 100 4.37 1.03 -3.87
C VAL A 100 5.04 1.82 -4.98
N SER A 101 4.74 3.11 -5.02
CA SER A 101 5.42 4.09 -5.86
C SER A 101 5.46 5.43 -5.15
N GLY A 102 6.57 6.14 -5.24
CA GLY A 102 6.68 7.46 -4.66
C GLY A 102 7.90 8.22 -5.14
N LYS A 103 7.80 9.54 -4.99
CA LYS A 103 8.87 10.47 -5.34
C LYS A 103 9.00 11.56 -4.30
N LEU A 104 10.18 11.71 -3.73
CA LEU A 104 10.59 12.88 -2.97
C LEU A 104 11.31 13.85 -3.91
N THR A 105 10.91 15.10 -3.90
CA THR A 105 11.61 16.19 -4.59
C THR A 105 12.17 17.14 -3.55
N TRP A 106 13.46 17.43 -3.63
CA TRP A 106 14.16 18.32 -2.72
C TRP A 106 13.74 19.76 -2.88
N GLY A 107 13.40 20.38 -1.77
CA GLY A 107 13.23 21.83 -1.65
C GLY A 107 14.48 22.51 -1.05
N SER A 108 14.45 23.82 -0.93
CA SER A 108 15.58 24.59 -0.39
C SER A 108 15.80 24.39 1.13
N THR A 109 14.79 23.90 1.84
CA THR A 109 14.86 23.62 3.30
C THR A 109 14.81 22.11 3.60
N THR A 110 14.86 21.26 2.58
CA THR A 110 14.98 19.82 2.77
C THR A 110 16.38 19.49 3.28
N SER A 111 16.47 18.69 4.31
CA SER A 111 17.75 18.33 4.94
C SER A 111 17.81 16.85 5.32
N ILE A 112 19.03 16.33 5.45
CA ILE A 112 19.30 14.96 5.88
C ILE A 112 19.98 15.02 7.24
N SER A 113 19.44 14.26 8.20
CA SER A 113 19.96 14.17 9.56
C SER A 113 20.66 12.85 9.90
N GLY A 114 20.69 11.91 8.96
CA GLY A 114 21.26 10.57 9.16
C GLY A 114 21.28 9.74 7.90
N THR A 115 21.18 8.43 8.06
CA THR A 115 20.96 7.52 6.93
C THR A 115 19.54 7.69 6.37
N ILE A 116 19.42 7.60 5.05
CA ILE A 116 18.14 7.69 4.37
C ILE A 116 17.48 6.32 4.39
N GLY A 117 16.37 6.22 5.07
CA GLY A 117 15.52 5.04 5.11
C GLY A 117 14.08 5.37 4.77
N LEU A 118 13.18 4.43 5.00
CA LEU A 118 11.75 4.62 4.76
C LEU A 118 10.88 3.76 5.69
N THR A 119 9.62 4.16 5.85
CA THR A 119 8.59 3.38 6.54
C THR A 119 7.60 2.84 5.52
N LEU A 120 7.40 1.53 5.48
CA LEU A 120 6.45 0.88 4.57
C LEU A 120 5.00 1.16 4.99
N PRO A 121 4.07 1.26 4.03
CA PRO A 121 2.66 1.53 4.35
C PRO A 121 1.95 0.34 5.02
N ILE A 122 2.43 -0.87 4.81
CA ILE A 122 1.89 -2.12 5.36
C ILE A 122 3.06 -2.97 5.85
N SER A 123 2.88 -3.65 6.99
CA SER A 123 3.90 -4.55 7.52
C SER A 123 4.15 -5.72 6.57
N PRO A 124 5.40 -5.98 6.17
CA PRO A 124 5.72 -7.07 5.27
C PRO A 124 5.64 -8.42 5.98
N THR A 125 5.06 -9.40 5.31
CA THR A 125 5.00 -10.81 5.77
C THR A 125 6.22 -11.62 5.31
N ALA A 126 6.95 -11.13 4.30
CA ALA A 126 8.17 -11.73 3.79
C ALA A 126 9.24 -10.66 3.55
N GLY A 127 10.49 -11.07 3.54
CA GLY A 127 11.60 -10.22 3.12
C GLY A 127 11.51 -9.87 1.63
N GLY A 128 12.10 -8.74 1.25
CA GLY A 128 12.09 -8.27 -0.12
C GLY A 128 12.97 -7.05 -0.33
N ALA A 129 12.77 -6.37 -1.45
CA ALA A 129 13.49 -5.15 -1.74
C ALA A 129 12.65 -4.21 -2.60
N LEU A 130 12.81 -2.90 -2.38
CA LEU A 130 12.30 -1.87 -3.26
C LEU A 130 13.45 -1.24 -4.03
N TRP A 131 13.20 -0.95 -5.27
CA TRP A 131 14.15 -0.22 -6.09
C TRP A 131 14.05 1.28 -5.78
N CYS A 132 15.21 1.91 -5.61
CA CYS A 132 15.35 3.32 -5.32
C CYS A 132 16.26 3.98 -6.36
N HIS A 133 15.91 5.17 -6.77
CA HIS A 133 16.74 5.94 -7.72
C HIS A 133 16.84 7.38 -7.25
N ALA A 134 18.06 7.80 -6.91
CA ALA A 134 18.38 9.20 -6.62
C ALA A 134 18.84 9.90 -7.89
N ARG A 135 18.37 11.11 -8.12
CA ARG A 135 18.64 11.87 -9.32
C ARG A 135 18.99 13.33 -9.01
N ALA A 136 20.14 13.76 -9.51
CA ALA A 136 20.57 15.14 -9.54
C ALA A 136 20.29 15.72 -10.93
N ASN A 137 19.27 16.57 -11.04
CA ASN A 137 18.85 17.14 -12.33
C ASN A 137 18.57 16.04 -13.39
N TYR A 138 18.88 16.27 -14.66
CA TYR A 138 18.61 15.30 -15.73
C TYR A 138 19.82 14.40 -16.07
N ALA A 139 21.01 14.69 -15.54
CA ALA A 139 22.25 14.10 -16.02
C ALA A 139 22.84 12.99 -15.13
N THR A 140 22.66 13.06 -13.81
CA THR A 140 23.30 12.13 -12.87
C THR A 140 22.24 11.39 -12.07
N GLY A 141 22.29 10.07 -12.13
CA GLY A 141 21.39 9.20 -11.37
C GLY A 141 22.15 8.07 -10.68
N HIS A 142 21.72 7.70 -9.51
CA HIS A 142 22.26 6.61 -8.70
C HIS A 142 21.15 5.66 -8.31
N SER A 143 21.37 4.37 -8.54
CA SER A 143 20.47 3.31 -8.11
C SER A 143 20.80 2.87 -6.69
N GLY A 144 19.76 2.54 -5.94
CA GLY A 144 19.86 1.98 -4.61
C GLY A 144 18.75 0.97 -4.34
N THR A 145 18.85 0.29 -3.24
CA THR A 145 17.90 -0.74 -2.82
C THR A 145 17.53 -0.51 -1.35
N ALA A 146 16.23 -0.47 -1.10
CA ALA A 146 15.68 -0.51 0.25
C ALA A 146 15.36 -1.96 0.59
N VAL A 147 16.10 -2.56 1.50
CA VAL A 147 15.95 -3.97 1.90
C VAL A 147 14.83 -4.10 2.93
N ILE A 148 13.84 -4.92 2.62
CA ILE A 148 12.66 -5.18 3.45
C ILE A 148 12.92 -6.40 4.33
N THR A 149 12.72 -6.24 5.64
CA THR A 149 12.75 -7.33 6.60
C THR A 149 11.33 -7.74 6.97
N SER A 150 11.04 -9.03 6.97
CA SER A 150 9.73 -9.56 7.40
C SER A 150 9.35 -9.06 8.79
N GLY A 151 8.10 -8.64 8.95
CA GLY A 151 7.54 -8.14 10.21
C GLY A 151 7.93 -6.70 10.57
N SER A 152 8.83 -6.05 9.83
CA SER A 152 9.25 -4.67 10.11
C SER A 152 8.75 -3.70 9.04
N THR A 153 7.98 -2.70 9.44
CA THR A 153 7.60 -1.60 8.54
C THR A 153 8.75 -0.62 8.30
N THR A 154 9.80 -0.64 9.12
CA THR A 154 10.93 0.26 8.99
C THR A 154 12.02 -0.36 8.14
N VAL A 155 12.37 0.29 7.05
CA VAL A 155 13.58 0.05 6.27
C VAL A 155 14.60 1.09 6.70
N ALA A 156 15.59 0.67 7.46
CA ALA A 156 16.53 1.58 8.11
C ALA A 156 17.41 2.32 7.10
N ASP A 157 17.79 1.62 6.01
CA ASP A 157 18.80 2.12 5.08
C ASP A 157 18.41 1.88 3.63
N ILE A 158 18.65 2.86 2.79
CA ILE A 158 18.71 2.67 1.34
C ILE A 158 20.19 2.47 0.98
N VAL A 159 20.50 1.30 0.46
CA VAL A 159 21.88 0.89 0.11
C VAL A 159 22.12 1.15 -1.36
N GLY A 160 23.13 1.95 -1.67
CA GLY A 160 23.67 2.15 -3.02
C GLY A 160 24.77 1.13 -3.33
N PRO A 161 25.37 1.19 -4.54
CA PRO A 161 26.41 0.26 -4.96
C PRO A 161 27.68 0.30 -4.09
N ALA A 162 27.99 1.42 -3.48
CA ALA A 162 29.19 1.60 -2.68
C ALA A 162 28.91 1.71 -1.19
N THR A 163 27.79 2.31 -0.80
CA THR A 163 27.49 2.63 0.60
C THR A 163 26.02 2.96 0.79
N VAL A 164 25.63 3.14 2.05
CA VAL A 164 24.29 3.60 2.47
C VAL A 164 24.10 5.08 2.09
N TRP A 165 22.92 5.42 1.59
CA TRP A 165 22.59 6.81 1.28
C TRP A 165 22.44 7.67 2.53
N ASN A 166 23.06 8.84 2.49
CA ASN A 166 23.12 9.79 3.60
C ASN A 166 23.31 11.24 3.08
N SER A 167 23.77 12.15 3.93
CA SER A 167 23.98 13.55 3.57
C SER A 167 25.07 13.80 2.53
N THR A 168 25.97 12.83 2.31
CA THR A 168 27.08 12.91 1.35
C THR A 168 27.04 11.83 0.28
N GLU A 169 26.05 10.94 0.33
CA GLU A 169 25.87 9.84 -0.60
C GLU A 169 24.39 9.70 -1.02
N PRO A 170 24.11 9.42 -2.26
CA PRO A 170 24.99 9.22 -3.42
C PRO A 170 25.52 10.53 -4.03
N PHE A 171 25.16 11.68 -3.47
CA PHE A 171 25.66 12.99 -3.90
C PHE A 171 26.45 13.63 -2.77
N SER A 172 27.60 14.20 -3.08
CA SER A 172 28.40 14.94 -2.10
C SER A 172 27.64 16.15 -1.52
N THR A 173 26.63 16.63 -2.21
CA THR A 173 25.73 17.72 -1.77
C THR A 173 24.35 17.49 -2.38
N TRP A 174 23.32 17.57 -1.56
CA TRP A 174 21.93 17.53 -1.99
C TRP A 174 21.42 18.95 -2.23
N SER A 175 20.75 19.17 -3.36
CA SER A 175 20.29 20.49 -3.77
C SER A 175 18.82 20.49 -4.19
N THR A 176 18.22 21.67 -4.19
CA THR A 176 16.84 21.88 -4.67
C THR A 176 16.65 21.28 -6.05
N GLY A 177 15.55 20.57 -6.24
CA GLY A 177 15.21 19.88 -7.48
C GLY A 177 15.76 18.44 -7.61
N TYR A 178 16.66 18.03 -6.73
CA TYR A 178 17.07 16.62 -6.64
C TYR A 178 15.88 15.76 -6.24
N SER A 179 15.90 14.49 -6.57
CA SER A 179 14.79 13.61 -6.23
C SER A 179 15.25 12.20 -5.87
N ILE A 180 14.46 11.56 -5.01
CA ILE A 180 14.50 10.12 -4.77
C ILE A 180 13.18 9.54 -5.26
N THR A 181 13.23 8.58 -6.16
CA THR A 181 12.09 7.81 -6.61
C THR A 181 12.17 6.40 -6.03
N LEU A 182 11.04 5.91 -5.55
CA LEU A 182 10.88 4.58 -4.99
C LEU A 182 9.81 3.83 -5.78
N HIS A 183 10.05 2.58 -6.11
CA HIS A 183 9.00 1.70 -6.61
C HIS A 183 9.34 0.22 -6.42
N GLY A 184 8.30 -0.59 -6.37
CA GLY A 184 8.42 -2.01 -6.23
C GLY A 184 7.19 -2.64 -5.63
N SER A 185 7.33 -3.89 -5.26
CA SER A 185 6.28 -4.65 -4.61
C SER A 185 6.85 -5.59 -3.56
N TYR A 186 6.02 -5.92 -2.58
CA TYR A 186 6.35 -6.86 -1.52
C TYR A 186 5.07 -7.54 -1.01
N PHE A 187 5.21 -8.60 -0.22
CA PHE A 187 4.09 -9.27 0.45
C PHE A 187 3.85 -8.65 1.84
N GLY A 188 2.59 -8.21 2.09
CA GLY A 188 2.18 -7.55 3.32
C GLY A 188 0.82 -7.96 3.85
#